data_ad2e015a21c922b1e45cc84c1ce80a23
#
_entry.id   ad2e015a21c922b1e45cc84c1ce80a23
#
_cell.length_a   1.000
_cell.length_b   1.000
_cell.length_c   1.000
_cell.angle_alpha   90.00
_cell.angle_beta   90.00
_cell.angle_gamma   90.00
#
_symmetry.space_group_name_H-M   'P 1'
#
loop_
_entity.id
_entity.type
_entity.pdbx_description
1 polymer ?
#
loop_
_entity_poly.entity_id
_entity_poly.type
_entity_poly.pdbx_seq_one_letter_code
_entity_poly.pdbx_strand_id
1 'polypeptide(L)' 'MKNKVNIGDRVELVFINDSMTRLKPGARGTVQKIEVETDETLIWVQWDNGEVLALLDPIDKYRVVQK' A
#
# COMPACT_ATOMS: atom_id res chain seq x y z
N MET A 1 -16.38 6.83 8.38
CA MET A 1 -16.20 6.34 7.02
C MET A 1 -14.76 5.94 6.78
N LYS A 2 -14.58 4.75 6.31
CA LYS A 2 -13.24 4.29 6.09
C LYS A 2 -12.65 4.88 4.82
N ASN A 3 -11.36 4.94 4.82
CA ASN A 3 -10.66 5.43 3.65
C ASN A 3 -10.81 4.47 2.50
N LYS A 4 -10.92 5.06 1.34
CA LYS A 4 -10.95 4.29 0.13
C LYS A 4 -9.74 4.62 -0.70
N VAL A 5 -9.14 3.60 -1.25
CA VAL A 5 -8.02 3.76 -2.16
C VAL A 5 -8.43 3.16 -3.48
N ASN A 6 -8.00 3.79 -4.56
CA ASN A 6 -8.35 3.36 -5.90
C ASN A 6 -7.09 3.08 -6.70
N ILE A 7 -7.23 2.25 -7.73
CA ILE A 7 -6.13 2.00 -8.65
C ILE A 7 -5.73 3.33 -9.26
N GLY A 8 -4.43 3.60 -9.27
CA GLY A 8 -3.90 4.85 -9.77
C GLY A 8 -3.60 5.87 -8.70
N ASP A 9 -4.08 5.66 -7.49
CA ASP A 9 -3.80 6.59 -6.40
C ASP A 9 -2.35 6.49 -5.98
N ARG A 10 -1.81 7.62 -5.52
CA ARG A 10 -0.49 7.66 -4.91
C ARG A 10 -0.64 7.47 -3.41
N VAL A 11 0.18 6.60 -2.87
CA VAL A 11 0.12 6.28 -1.44
C VAL A 11 1.49 6.43 -0.82
N GLU A 12 1.49 6.70 0.45
CA GLU A 12 2.71 6.78 1.23
C GLU A 12 2.65 5.75 2.35
N LEU A 13 3.73 5.00 2.49
CA LEU A 13 3.82 3.97 3.52
C LEU A 13 4.00 4.62 4.88
N VAL A 14 3.17 4.21 5.84
CA VAL A 14 3.29 4.65 7.22
C VAL A 14 3.92 3.58 8.07
N PHE A 15 3.49 2.33 7.88
CA PHE A 15 4.01 1.21 8.64
C PHE A 15 3.81 -0.07 7.83
N ILE A 16 4.84 -0.91 7.79
CA ILE A 16 4.73 -2.20 7.14
C ILE A 16 5.27 -3.27 8.07
N ASN A 17 4.50 -4.35 8.21
CA ASN A 17 4.87 -5.45 9.08
C ASN A 17 5.59 -6.53 8.29
N ASP A 18 6.68 -6.15 7.65
CA ASP A 18 7.46 -7.06 6.83
C ASP A 18 8.92 -6.63 6.88
N SER A 19 9.68 -7.34 7.69
CA SER A 19 11.08 -6.98 7.90
C SER A 19 11.98 -7.36 6.73
N MET A 20 11.42 -8.07 5.75
CA MET A 20 12.22 -8.53 4.61
C MET A 20 12.22 -7.53 3.46
N THR A 21 11.33 -6.55 3.51
CA THR A 21 11.25 -5.57 2.44
C THR A 21 12.24 -4.44 2.66
N ARG A 22 12.63 -3.80 1.55
CA ARG A 22 13.45 -2.61 1.62
C ARG A 22 12.63 -1.35 1.85
N LEU A 23 11.32 -1.48 1.84
CA LEU A 23 10.46 -0.33 2.02
C LEU A 23 10.55 0.16 3.45
N LYS A 24 10.46 1.47 3.59
CA LYS A 24 10.51 2.13 4.88
C LYS A 24 9.39 3.16 4.96
N PRO A 25 8.98 3.53 6.17
CA PRO A 25 7.99 4.60 6.28
C PRO A 25 8.42 5.82 5.48
N GLY A 26 7.48 6.38 4.76
CA GLY A 26 7.75 7.50 3.86
C GLY A 26 7.88 7.09 2.41
N ALA A 27 8.03 5.80 2.12
CA ALA A 27 8.08 5.34 0.75
C ALA A 27 6.76 5.62 0.05
N ARG A 28 6.81 5.94 -1.23
CA ARG A 28 5.63 6.25 -2.01
C ARG A 28 5.55 5.37 -3.23
N GLY A 29 4.33 5.18 -3.70
CA GLY A 29 4.11 4.37 -4.88
C GLY A 29 2.73 4.60 -5.44
N THR A 30 2.41 3.85 -6.48
CA THR A 30 1.13 3.96 -7.18
C THR A 30 0.39 2.64 -7.07
N VAL A 31 -0.87 2.70 -6.68
CA VAL A 31 -1.70 1.51 -6.54
C VAL A 31 -1.99 0.94 -7.93
N GLN A 32 -1.71 -0.34 -8.09
CA GLN A 32 -1.92 -1.03 -9.36
C GLN A 32 -3.09 -2.00 -9.33
N LYS A 33 -3.38 -2.59 -8.17
CA LYS A 33 -4.39 -3.62 -8.07
C LYS A 33 -4.87 -3.71 -6.64
N ILE A 34 -6.14 -4.04 -6.47
CA ILE A 34 -6.73 -4.21 -5.15
C ILE A 34 -7.45 -5.54 -5.13
N GLU A 35 -7.12 -6.39 -4.17
CA GLU A 35 -7.76 -7.69 -4.00
C GLU A 35 -8.37 -7.77 -2.63
N VAL A 36 -9.68 -7.94 -2.58
CA VAL A 36 -10.42 -8.03 -1.33
C VAL A 36 -10.52 -9.48 -0.94
N GLU A 37 -9.98 -9.81 0.24
CA GLU A 37 -10.07 -11.13 0.81
C GLU A 37 -11.02 -11.13 1.98
N THR A 38 -11.24 -12.29 2.57
CA THR A 38 -12.19 -12.40 3.68
C THR A 38 -11.78 -11.54 4.87
N ASP A 39 -10.53 -11.63 5.27
CA ASP A 39 -10.07 -10.97 6.48
C ASP A 39 -9.17 -9.77 6.23
N GLU A 40 -8.80 -9.55 4.99
CA GLU A 40 -7.84 -8.50 4.68
C GLU A 40 -8.00 -8.07 3.24
N THR A 41 -7.42 -6.95 2.93
CA THR A 41 -7.39 -6.44 1.56
C THR A 41 -5.94 -6.29 1.16
N LEU A 42 -5.60 -6.82 -0.02
CA LEU A 42 -4.27 -6.67 -0.56
C LEU A 42 -4.26 -5.51 -1.52
N ILE A 43 -3.40 -4.55 -1.24
CA ILE A 43 -3.28 -3.36 -2.07
C ILE A 43 -1.91 -3.42 -2.74
N TRP A 44 -1.91 -3.79 -4.01
CA TRP A 44 -0.69 -3.94 -4.78
C TRP A 44 -0.21 -2.57 -5.22
N VAL A 45 1.01 -2.25 -4.86
CA VAL A 45 1.58 -0.94 -5.12
C VAL A 45 2.89 -1.12 -5.86
N GLN A 46 3.06 -0.34 -6.90
CA GLN A 46 4.37 -0.22 -7.53
C GLN A 46 5.07 0.95 -6.86
N TRP A 47 6.05 0.62 -6.05
CA TRP A 47 6.77 1.61 -5.25
C TRP A 47 7.78 2.34 -6.12
N ASP A 48 8.10 3.55 -5.72
CA ASP A 48 8.99 4.37 -6.52
C ASP A 48 10.40 3.81 -6.59
N ASN A 49 10.76 2.93 -5.66
CA ASN A 49 12.06 2.28 -5.71
C ASN A 49 12.12 1.12 -6.71
N GLY A 50 11.02 0.86 -7.42
CA GLY A 50 10.97 -0.20 -8.42
C GLY A 50 10.36 -1.50 -7.93
N GLU A 51 10.11 -1.64 -6.65
CA GLU A 51 9.50 -2.85 -6.13
C GLU A 51 8.00 -2.84 -6.36
N VAL A 52 7.43 -4.03 -6.53
CA VAL A 52 5.98 -4.21 -6.52
C VAL A 52 5.69 -5.08 -5.31
N LEU A 53 4.94 -4.52 -4.37
CA LEU A 53 4.68 -5.21 -3.11
C LEU A 53 3.30 -4.81 -2.61
N ALA A 54 2.56 -5.81 -2.13
CA ALA A 54 1.22 -5.55 -1.63
C ALA A 54 1.26 -5.13 -0.17
N LEU A 55 0.39 -4.20 0.16
CA LEU A 55 0.12 -3.86 1.56
C LEU A 55 -1.06 -4.71 2.02
N LEU A 56 -0.98 -5.17 3.25
CA LEU A 56 -2.05 -5.93 3.87
C LEU A 56 -2.84 -5.01 4.79
N ASP A 57 -4.01 -4.59 4.33
CA ASP A 57 -4.87 -3.72 5.12
C ASP A 57 -5.80 -4.61 5.93
N PRO A 58 -5.85 -4.49 7.25
CA PRO A 58 -5.43 -3.32 8.06
C PRO A 58 -4.08 -3.46 8.77
N ILE A 59 -3.34 -4.53 8.53
CA ILE A 59 -2.09 -4.76 9.27
C ILE A 59 -1.06 -3.68 8.94
N ASP A 60 -0.85 -3.48 7.64
CA ASP A 60 0.07 -2.44 7.19
C ASP A 60 -0.68 -1.11 7.12
N LYS A 61 0.02 -0.03 7.34
CA LYS A 61 -0.59 1.29 7.37
C LYS A 61 -0.04 2.16 6.26
N TYR A 62 -0.93 2.86 5.61
CA TYR A 62 -0.58 3.75 4.52
C TYR A 62 -1.57 4.90 4.50
N ARG A 63 -1.25 5.91 3.70
CA ARG A 63 -2.19 7.00 3.48
C ARG A 63 -2.17 7.38 2.01
N VAL A 64 -3.30 7.85 1.52
CA VAL A 64 -3.42 8.33 0.16
C VAL A 64 -2.92 9.76 0.14
N VAL A 65 -1.91 10.03 -0.69
CA VAL A 65 -1.31 11.36 -0.75
C VAL A 65 -1.73 12.10 -2.00
N GLN A 66 -2.24 11.38 -3.00
CA GLN A 66 -2.66 12.02 -4.23
C GLN A 66 -3.51 11.05 -5.04
N LYS A 67 -4.45 11.59 -5.75
CA LYS A 67 -5.32 10.79 -6.61
C LYS A 67 -5.06 11.06 -8.06
#